data_9dde5eb34ef4899174c3876923c525b6
#
_entry.id   9dde5eb34ef4899174c3876923c525b6
#
_cell.length_a   1.000
_cell.length_b   1.000
_cell.length_c   1.000
_cell.angle_alpha   90.00
_cell.angle_beta   90.00
_cell.angle_gamma   90.00
#
_symmetry.space_group_name_H-M   'P 1'
#
loop_
_entity.id
_entity.type
_entity.pdbx_description
1 polymer ?
#
loop_
_entity_poly.entity_id
_entity_poly.type
_entity_poly.pdbx_seq_one_letter_code
_entity_poly.pdbx_strand_id
1 'polypeptide(L)'
;DPVQVTVVGVGNAGGSAVEDMINRGLENVAYVVVNTDRQALEGSRAGQKLSMEASTPEGMEAIREELTEVLRSSDLVLVIAGMGGTTGTNAAPVVAEIARSLGILTIGLVTKPFDFEEPSRKELAEKGISALSKCADSTLVFTEESLHRMTGQAVTSQNAFALANEILSAAVRDLVNPILLPGVIQLDLADVSDMTKNGGTMEMAMAHASGENKREEVVQMV
;
A
#
# COMPACT_ATOMS: atom_id res chain seq x y z
N ASP A 1 10.61 21.65 6.88
CA ASP A 1 10.15 21.30 5.52
C ASP A 1 8.90 20.42 5.64
N PRO A 2 7.98 20.48 4.69
CA PRO A 2 6.80 19.62 4.71
C PRO A 2 7.20 18.14 4.58
N VAL A 3 6.47 17.27 5.25
CA VAL A 3 6.70 15.81 5.19
C VAL A 3 6.56 15.32 3.74
N GLN A 4 7.52 14.56 3.26
CA GLN A 4 7.52 13.99 1.92
C GLN A 4 7.03 12.54 1.98
N VAL A 5 5.88 12.29 1.38
CA VAL A 5 5.28 10.94 1.31
C VAL A 5 5.41 10.39 -0.10
N THR A 6 5.92 9.18 -0.22
CA THR A 6 6.00 8.46 -1.49
C THR A 6 5.18 7.16 -1.43
N VAL A 7 4.30 6.99 -2.40
CA VAL A 7 3.51 5.77 -2.61
C VAL A 7 4.18 4.97 -3.73
N VAL A 8 4.58 3.75 -3.43
CA VAL A 8 5.22 2.84 -4.38
C VAL A 8 4.28 1.69 -4.71
N GLY A 9 3.71 1.71 -5.90
CA GLY A 9 2.88 0.61 -6.43
C GLY A 9 3.75 -0.46 -7.08
N VAL A 10 3.68 -1.69 -6.58
CA VAL A 10 4.51 -2.81 -7.04
C VAL A 10 3.67 -3.85 -7.77
N GLY A 11 4.04 -4.15 -9.00
CA GLY A 11 3.30 -5.06 -9.88
C GLY A 11 1.99 -4.46 -10.40
N ASN A 12 1.21 -5.26 -11.12
CA ASN A 12 -0.01 -4.78 -11.76
C ASN A 12 -1.07 -4.31 -10.75
N ALA A 13 -1.27 -5.03 -9.65
CA ALA A 13 -2.23 -4.64 -8.63
C ALA A 13 -1.81 -3.34 -7.91
N GLY A 14 -0.53 -3.21 -7.55
CA GLY A 14 0.00 -1.98 -6.96
C GLY A 14 -0.08 -0.78 -7.91
N GLY A 15 0.26 -0.99 -9.18
CA GLY A 15 0.13 0.03 -10.22
C GLY A 15 -1.33 0.47 -10.45
N SER A 16 -2.26 -0.48 -10.45
CA SER A 16 -3.71 -0.20 -10.57
C SER A 16 -4.22 0.62 -9.38
N ALA A 17 -3.78 0.32 -8.16
CA ALA A 17 -4.14 1.09 -6.98
C ALA A 17 -3.58 2.53 -7.04
N VAL A 18 -2.36 2.71 -7.52
CA VAL A 18 -1.77 4.05 -7.75
C VAL A 18 -2.60 4.84 -8.76
N GLU A 19 -3.01 4.23 -9.87
CA GLU A 19 -3.89 4.90 -10.84
C GLU A 19 -5.23 5.32 -10.24
N ASP A 20 -5.83 4.48 -9.39
CA ASP A 20 -7.08 4.82 -8.68
C ASP A 20 -6.87 6.00 -7.72
N MET A 21 -5.75 6.04 -6.99
CA MET A 21 -5.40 7.16 -6.10
C MET A 21 -5.26 8.47 -6.89
N ILE A 22 -4.58 8.44 -8.04
CA ILE A 22 -4.43 9.60 -8.93
C ILE A 22 -5.80 10.05 -9.46
N ASN A 23 -6.65 9.11 -9.88
CA ASN A 23 -8.01 9.40 -10.35
C ASN A 23 -8.90 10.05 -9.29
N ARG A 24 -8.72 9.65 -8.02
CA ARG A 24 -9.45 10.21 -6.88
C ARG A 24 -8.86 11.54 -6.39
N GLY A 25 -7.80 12.03 -7.02
CA GLY A 25 -7.19 13.32 -6.70
C GLY A 25 -6.48 13.33 -5.34
N LEU A 26 -5.86 12.24 -4.94
CA LEU A 26 -5.00 12.24 -3.76
C LEU A 26 -3.71 12.99 -4.09
N GLU A 27 -3.62 14.21 -3.56
CA GLU A 27 -2.54 15.16 -3.80
C GLU A 27 -1.49 15.15 -2.69
N ASN A 28 -0.39 15.86 -2.91
CA ASN A 28 0.72 16.03 -1.96
C ASN A 28 1.47 14.74 -1.61
N VAL A 29 1.40 13.73 -2.49
CA VAL A 29 2.20 12.51 -2.43
C VAL A 29 2.93 12.30 -3.75
N ALA A 30 4.13 11.74 -3.70
CA ALA A 30 4.84 11.28 -4.89
C ALA A 30 4.40 9.86 -5.22
N TYR A 31 4.24 9.57 -6.52
CA TYR A 31 3.88 8.24 -6.99
C TYR A 31 5.00 7.61 -7.77
N VAL A 32 5.34 6.38 -7.39
CA VAL A 32 6.32 5.52 -8.04
C VAL A 32 5.65 4.20 -8.39
N VAL A 33 5.88 3.66 -9.57
CA VAL A 33 5.47 2.31 -9.94
C VAL A 33 6.67 1.46 -10.34
N VAL A 34 6.69 0.23 -9.86
CA VAL A 34 7.74 -0.77 -10.11
C VAL A 34 7.07 -2.00 -10.71
N ASN A 35 7.44 -2.40 -11.93
CA ASN A 35 6.79 -3.53 -12.59
C ASN A 35 7.73 -4.20 -13.59
N THR A 36 7.42 -5.45 -13.93
CA THR A 36 8.00 -6.19 -15.06
C THR A 36 7.19 -6.01 -16.35
N ASP A 37 5.94 -5.56 -16.24
CA ASP A 37 5.05 -5.29 -17.36
C ASP A 37 5.29 -3.87 -17.90
N ARG A 38 6.02 -3.77 -19.00
CA ARG A 38 6.35 -2.49 -19.64
C ARG A 38 5.11 -1.74 -20.14
N GLN A 39 4.12 -2.47 -20.65
CA GLN A 39 2.88 -1.86 -21.15
C GLN A 39 2.09 -1.22 -20.00
N ALA A 40 2.02 -1.88 -18.86
CA ALA A 40 1.41 -1.31 -17.65
C ALA A 40 2.17 -0.07 -17.17
N LEU A 41 3.50 -0.07 -17.22
CA LEU A 41 4.32 1.10 -16.88
C LEU A 41 4.11 2.26 -17.84
N GLU A 42 4.07 2.02 -19.15
CA GLU A 42 3.84 3.06 -20.15
C GLU A 42 2.49 3.73 -19.97
N GLY A 43 1.46 2.96 -19.63
CA GLY A 43 0.10 3.48 -19.37
C GLY A 43 -0.06 4.19 -18.02
N SER A 44 0.89 4.07 -17.10
CA SER A 44 0.79 4.70 -15.78
C SER A 44 1.07 6.21 -15.83
N ARG A 45 0.36 6.94 -14.97
CA ARG A 45 0.56 8.39 -14.74
C ARG A 45 1.43 8.70 -13.52
N ALA A 46 2.00 7.67 -12.88
CA ALA A 46 2.96 7.87 -11.81
C ALA A 46 4.15 8.73 -12.25
N GLY A 47 4.67 9.57 -11.36
CA GLY A 47 5.77 10.47 -11.65
C GLY A 47 7.08 9.74 -11.93
N GLN A 48 7.28 8.55 -11.36
CA GLN A 48 8.43 7.68 -11.58
C GLN A 48 7.98 6.26 -11.93
N LYS A 49 8.64 5.66 -12.91
CA LYS A 49 8.30 4.33 -13.45
C LYS A 49 9.57 3.52 -13.59
N LEU A 50 9.71 2.48 -12.77
CA LEU A 50 10.89 1.61 -12.77
C LEU A 50 10.54 0.26 -13.38
N SER A 51 11.23 -0.09 -14.46
CA SER A 51 11.05 -1.35 -15.15
C SER A 51 12.07 -2.38 -14.67
N MET A 52 11.57 -3.52 -14.21
CA MET A 52 12.39 -4.70 -13.92
C MET A 52 12.35 -5.69 -15.09
N GLU A 53 13.46 -6.34 -15.39
CA GLU A 53 13.47 -7.43 -16.40
C GLU A 53 12.75 -8.68 -15.89
N ALA A 54 12.89 -8.96 -14.59
CA ALA A 54 12.23 -10.08 -13.92
C ALA A 54 12.01 -9.80 -12.44
N SER A 55 11.02 -10.47 -11.83
CA SER A 55 10.74 -10.41 -10.39
C SER A 55 11.67 -11.35 -9.62
N THR A 56 12.97 -11.25 -9.86
CA THR A 56 14.04 -12.03 -9.23
C THR A 56 14.95 -11.11 -8.43
N PRO A 57 15.76 -11.64 -7.50
CA PRO A 57 16.74 -10.84 -6.79
C PRO A 57 17.66 -10.02 -7.71
N GLU A 58 18.09 -10.61 -8.83
CA GLU A 58 18.95 -9.94 -9.83
C GLU A 58 18.21 -8.79 -10.52
N GLY A 59 16.93 -9.00 -10.88
CA GLY A 59 16.08 -7.96 -11.48
C GLY A 59 15.84 -6.79 -10.53
N MET A 60 15.66 -7.06 -9.24
CA MET A 60 15.54 -6.02 -8.21
C MET A 60 16.88 -5.30 -7.98
N GLU A 61 17.99 -6.02 -7.97
CA GLU A 61 19.31 -5.41 -7.81
C GLU A 61 19.63 -4.45 -8.95
N ALA A 62 19.19 -4.76 -10.17
CA ALA A 62 19.39 -3.90 -11.35
C ALA A 62 18.72 -2.52 -11.20
N ILE A 63 17.61 -2.41 -10.45
CA ILE A 63 16.92 -1.13 -10.22
C ILE A 63 17.17 -0.53 -8.83
N ARG A 64 17.96 -1.20 -7.99
CA ARG A 64 18.20 -0.80 -6.60
C ARG A 64 18.75 0.62 -6.47
N GLU A 65 19.73 0.97 -7.28
CA GLU A 65 20.35 2.29 -7.26
C GLU A 65 19.34 3.38 -7.65
N GLU A 66 18.60 3.16 -8.74
CA GLU A 66 17.57 4.09 -9.22
C GLU A 66 16.44 4.26 -8.18
N LEU A 67 15.95 3.15 -7.62
CA LEU A 67 14.93 3.18 -6.58
C LEU A 67 15.42 3.89 -5.30
N THR A 68 16.68 3.65 -4.90
CA THR A 68 17.31 4.34 -3.78
C THR A 68 17.31 5.85 -3.99
N GLU A 69 17.69 6.31 -5.18
CA GLU A 69 17.74 7.74 -5.49
C GLU A 69 16.35 8.36 -5.49
N VAL A 70 15.35 7.67 -6.05
CA VAL A 70 13.95 8.11 -6.08
C VAL A 70 13.36 8.24 -4.66
N LEU A 71 13.71 7.33 -3.75
CA LEU A 71 13.17 7.32 -2.38
C LEU A 71 13.92 8.23 -1.41
N ARG A 72 15.14 8.66 -1.73
CA ARG A 72 16.04 9.39 -0.82
C ARG A 72 15.43 10.62 -0.15
N SER A 73 14.53 11.31 -0.82
CA SER A 73 13.89 12.52 -0.30
C SER A 73 12.60 12.25 0.48
N SER A 74 12.22 10.99 0.65
CA SER A 74 10.98 10.61 1.33
C SER A 74 11.18 10.53 2.84
N ASP A 75 10.17 10.93 3.60
CA ASP A 75 10.08 10.75 5.05
C ASP A 75 9.20 9.53 5.40
N LEU A 76 8.22 9.23 4.53
CA LEU A 76 7.31 8.09 4.63
C LEU A 76 7.19 7.41 3.26
N VAL A 77 7.36 6.10 3.24
CA VAL A 77 7.12 5.26 2.06
C VAL A 77 5.99 4.28 2.33
N LEU A 78 4.98 4.31 1.47
CA LEU A 78 3.85 3.38 1.47
C LEU A 78 4.01 2.42 0.31
N VAL A 79 4.23 1.13 0.61
CA VAL A 79 4.42 0.07 -0.38
C VAL A 79 3.10 -0.64 -0.64
N ILE A 80 2.58 -0.50 -1.85
CA ILE A 80 1.28 -1.05 -2.27
C ILE A 80 1.49 -2.23 -3.19
N ALA A 81 0.95 -3.39 -2.85
CA ALA A 81 1.06 -4.59 -3.69
C ALA A 81 -0.11 -5.55 -3.51
N GLY A 82 -0.44 -6.28 -4.58
CA GLY A 82 -1.26 -7.49 -4.49
C GLY A 82 -0.36 -8.71 -4.24
N MET A 83 -0.56 -9.37 -3.12
CA MET A 83 0.18 -10.58 -2.79
C MET A 83 -0.42 -11.80 -3.50
N GLY A 84 0.43 -12.78 -3.83
CA GLY A 84 0.06 -13.97 -4.63
C GLY A 84 0.37 -13.83 -6.12
N GLY A 85 0.65 -12.64 -6.61
CA GLY A 85 1.27 -12.41 -7.91
C GLY A 85 2.80 -12.39 -7.79
N THR A 86 3.51 -12.84 -8.82
CA THR A 86 4.98 -12.98 -8.77
C THR A 86 5.67 -11.65 -8.49
N THR A 87 5.29 -10.59 -9.20
CA THR A 87 5.96 -9.29 -9.10
C THR A 87 5.73 -8.64 -7.73
N GLY A 88 4.46 -8.49 -7.32
CA GLY A 88 4.12 -7.87 -6.03
C GLY A 88 4.73 -8.61 -4.85
N THR A 89 4.60 -9.94 -4.84
CA THR A 89 5.06 -10.80 -3.75
C THR A 89 6.57 -10.76 -3.56
N ASN A 90 7.34 -10.78 -4.67
CA ASN A 90 8.80 -10.84 -4.60
C ASN A 90 9.44 -9.46 -4.48
N ALA A 91 8.90 -8.44 -5.13
CA ALA A 91 9.51 -7.13 -5.19
C ALA A 91 9.11 -6.19 -4.03
N ALA A 92 7.89 -6.29 -3.50
CA ALA A 92 7.45 -5.41 -2.42
C ALA A 92 8.33 -5.49 -1.15
N PRO A 93 8.78 -6.68 -0.68
CA PRO A 93 9.70 -6.77 0.44
C PRO A 93 11.05 -6.06 0.18
N VAL A 94 11.56 -6.13 -1.05
CA VAL A 94 12.84 -5.50 -1.41
C VAL A 94 12.70 -3.97 -1.47
N VAL A 95 11.58 -3.46 -2.00
CA VAL A 95 11.26 -2.03 -1.95
C VAL A 95 11.24 -1.53 -0.51
N ALA A 96 10.57 -2.26 0.39
CA ALA A 96 10.51 -1.91 1.80
C ALA A 96 11.89 -1.96 2.49
N GLU A 97 12.70 -2.96 2.17
CA GLU A 97 14.08 -3.09 2.67
C GLU A 97 14.93 -1.88 2.26
N ILE A 98 14.85 -1.45 1.00
CA ILE A 98 15.57 -0.28 0.51
C ILE A 98 15.13 0.97 1.27
N ALA A 99 13.83 1.21 1.38
CA ALA A 99 13.30 2.38 2.10
C ALA A 99 13.76 2.38 3.58
N ARG A 100 13.68 1.26 4.28
CA ARG A 100 14.17 1.17 5.67
C ARG A 100 15.68 1.35 5.79
N SER A 101 16.46 0.86 4.84
CA SER A 101 17.92 1.05 4.84
C SER A 101 18.32 2.52 4.74
N LEU A 102 17.45 3.35 4.17
CA LEU A 102 17.59 4.82 4.12
C LEU A 102 17.08 5.51 5.40
N GLY A 103 16.59 4.76 6.38
CA GLY A 103 16.01 5.31 7.61
C GLY A 103 14.60 5.88 7.46
N ILE A 104 13.92 5.57 6.35
CA ILE A 104 12.58 6.07 6.03
C ILE A 104 11.53 5.20 6.70
N LEU A 105 10.51 5.82 7.33
CA LEU A 105 9.35 5.11 7.84
C LEU A 105 8.64 4.39 6.70
N THR A 106 8.44 3.07 6.82
CA THR A 106 7.96 2.23 5.73
C THR A 106 6.78 1.39 6.18
N ILE A 107 5.65 1.56 5.50
CA ILE A 107 4.41 0.82 5.76
C ILE A 107 3.99 0.08 4.49
N GLY A 108 3.76 -1.22 4.61
CA GLY A 108 3.16 -2.03 3.56
C GLY A 108 1.63 -1.99 3.62
N LEU A 109 0.97 -1.83 2.48
CA LEU A 109 -0.49 -1.98 2.35
C LEU A 109 -0.73 -2.98 1.23
N VAL A 110 -1.18 -4.18 1.58
CA VAL A 110 -1.24 -5.29 0.63
C VAL A 110 -2.57 -6.02 0.68
N THR A 111 -2.98 -6.55 -0.46
CA THR A 111 -4.15 -7.40 -0.56
C THR A 111 -3.77 -8.86 -0.63
N LYS A 112 -4.57 -9.74 -0.01
CA LYS A 112 -4.51 -11.19 -0.19
C LYS A 112 -5.28 -11.60 -1.45
N PRO A 113 -4.95 -12.75 -2.05
CA PRO A 113 -5.76 -13.33 -3.12
C PRO A 113 -7.19 -13.60 -2.65
N PHE A 114 -8.15 -13.36 -3.54
CA PHE A 114 -9.56 -13.62 -3.31
C PHE A 114 -9.88 -15.12 -3.33
N ASP A 115 -11.05 -15.50 -2.81
CA ASP A 115 -11.44 -16.91 -2.68
C ASP A 115 -11.65 -17.62 -4.02
N PHE A 116 -11.96 -16.87 -5.07
CA PHE A 116 -12.06 -17.38 -6.43
C PHE A 116 -10.71 -17.56 -7.14
N GLU A 117 -9.58 -17.09 -6.56
CA GLU A 117 -8.25 -17.26 -7.11
C GLU A 117 -7.64 -18.62 -6.72
N GLU A 118 -6.63 -19.06 -7.49
CA GLU A 118 -6.00 -20.35 -7.28
C GLU A 118 -5.33 -20.48 -5.90
N PRO A 119 -5.44 -21.66 -5.24
CA PRO A 119 -4.81 -21.91 -3.93
C PRO A 119 -3.32 -21.64 -3.86
N SER A 120 -2.59 -21.92 -4.95
CA SER A 120 -1.14 -21.66 -5.08
C SER A 120 -0.79 -20.17 -4.86
N ARG A 121 -1.68 -19.26 -5.25
CA ARG A 121 -1.51 -17.83 -5.04
C ARG A 121 -1.62 -17.46 -3.56
N LYS A 122 -2.48 -18.15 -2.80
CA LYS A 122 -2.63 -17.92 -1.35
C LYS A 122 -1.37 -18.32 -0.60
N GLU A 123 -0.75 -19.45 -0.94
CA GLU A 123 0.53 -19.88 -0.33
C GLU A 123 1.67 -18.90 -0.65
N LEU A 124 1.73 -18.44 -1.89
CA LEU A 124 2.73 -17.45 -2.31
C LEU A 124 2.53 -16.13 -1.56
N ALA A 125 1.27 -15.68 -1.40
CA ALA A 125 0.91 -14.47 -0.67
C ALA A 125 1.38 -14.51 0.78
N GLU A 126 1.16 -15.62 1.50
CA GLU A 126 1.60 -15.75 2.90
C GLU A 126 3.14 -15.59 3.03
N LYS A 127 3.89 -16.18 2.11
CA LYS A 127 5.36 -16.01 2.08
C LYS A 127 5.76 -14.56 1.84
N GLY A 128 5.10 -13.87 0.91
CA GLY A 128 5.35 -12.47 0.60
C GLY A 128 5.00 -11.54 1.73
N ILE A 129 3.85 -11.74 2.38
CA ILE A 129 3.42 -10.97 3.55
C ILE A 129 4.41 -11.15 4.71
N SER A 130 4.82 -12.38 4.97
CA SER A 130 5.83 -12.67 6.00
C SER A 130 7.18 -12.00 5.71
N ALA A 131 7.61 -11.99 4.44
CA ALA A 131 8.83 -11.31 4.03
C ALA A 131 8.70 -9.78 4.17
N LEU A 132 7.59 -9.21 3.69
CA LEU A 132 7.33 -7.77 3.76
C LEU A 132 7.26 -7.27 5.21
N SER A 133 6.59 -8.02 6.11
CA SER A 133 6.47 -7.66 7.52
C SER A 133 7.81 -7.65 8.27
N LYS A 134 8.83 -8.33 7.76
CA LYS A 134 10.20 -8.25 8.31
C LYS A 134 10.97 -7.04 7.77
N CYS A 135 10.61 -6.56 6.59
CA CYS A 135 11.27 -5.47 5.89
C CYS A 135 10.60 -4.11 6.13
N ALA A 136 9.30 -4.07 6.36
CA ALA A 136 8.55 -2.84 6.70
C ALA A 136 8.49 -2.61 8.23
N ASP A 137 8.18 -1.39 8.63
CA ASP A 137 7.91 -1.06 10.05
C ASP A 137 6.56 -1.62 10.48
N SER A 138 5.59 -1.60 9.58
CA SER A 138 4.27 -2.23 9.72
C SER A 138 3.72 -2.68 8.39
N THR A 139 2.79 -3.64 8.42
CA THR A 139 2.09 -4.12 7.22
C THR A 139 0.59 -4.23 7.50
N LEU A 140 -0.20 -3.51 6.70
CA LEU A 140 -1.66 -3.62 6.64
C LEU A 140 -2.03 -4.64 5.59
N VAL A 141 -2.79 -5.64 5.98
CA VAL A 141 -3.19 -6.75 5.10
C VAL A 141 -4.71 -6.72 4.91
N PHE A 142 -5.14 -6.54 3.67
CA PHE A 142 -6.55 -6.52 3.30
C PHE A 142 -6.97 -7.86 2.72
N THR A 143 -7.98 -8.48 3.35
CA THR A 143 -8.58 -9.74 2.92
C THR A 143 -9.93 -9.49 2.27
N GLU A 144 -10.49 -10.49 1.59
CA GLU A 144 -11.86 -10.44 1.06
C GLU A 144 -12.87 -10.09 2.17
N GLU A 145 -12.72 -10.70 3.35
CA GLU A 145 -13.56 -10.42 4.50
C GLU A 145 -13.44 -8.96 4.97
N SER A 146 -12.21 -8.44 5.06
CA SER A 146 -11.99 -7.05 5.45
C SER A 146 -12.59 -6.07 4.43
N LEU A 147 -12.47 -6.34 3.12
CA LEU A 147 -13.09 -5.54 2.08
C LEU A 147 -14.62 -5.55 2.19
N HIS A 148 -15.22 -6.71 2.41
CA HIS A 148 -16.66 -6.82 2.63
C HIS A 148 -17.12 -6.01 3.84
N ARG A 149 -16.43 -6.14 4.97
CA ARG A 149 -16.72 -5.40 6.22
C ARG A 149 -16.60 -3.89 6.04
N MET A 150 -15.55 -3.43 5.35
CA MET A 150 -15.27 -2.00 5.17
C MET A 150 -16.19 -1.33 4.15
N THR A 151 -16.65 -2.05 3.13
CA THR A 151 -17.51 -1.49 2.06
C THR A 151 -18.99 -1.79 2.23
N GLY A 152 -19.34 -2.80 3.03
CA GLY A 152 -20.70 -3.34 3.11
C GLY A 152 -21.16 -4.06 1.84
N GLN A 153 -20.28 -4.26 0.86
CA GLN A 153 -20.58 -4.87 -0.43
C GLN A 153 -20.11 -6.32 -0.47
N ALA A 154 -20.87 -7.18 -1.15
CA ALA A 154 -20.40 -8.53 -1.44
C ALA A 154 -19.24 -8.47 -2.45
N VAL A 155 -18.14 -9.14 -2.13
CA VAL A 155 -16.97 -9.25 -3.01
C VAL A 155 -17.22 -10.35 -4.03
N THR A 156 -17.09 -10.02 -5.29
CA THR A 156 -17.30 -10.93 -6.44
C THR A 156 -16.12 -10.83 -7.39
N SER A 157 -15.95 -11.80 -8.28
CA SER A 157 -14.91 -11.76 -9.31
C SER A 157 -15.00 -10.54 -10.23
N GLN A 158 -16.17 -9.89 -10.31
CA GLN A 158 -16.38 -8.71 -11.13
C GLN A 158 -15.98 -7.39 -10.45
N ASN A 159 -16.12 -7.28 -9.13
CA ASN A 159 -15.87 -6.03 -8.41
C ASN A 159 -14.66 -6.08 -7.45
N ALA A 160 -14.12 -7.25 -7.16
CA ALA A 160 -13.08 -7.44 -6.15
C ALA A 160 -11.87 -6.51 -6.29
N PHE A 161 -11.33 -6.39 -7.50
CA PHE A 161 -10.16 -5.52 -7.75
C PHE A 161 -10.50 -4.03 -7.64
N ALA A 162 -11.70 -3.63 -8.05
CA ALA A 162 -12.16 -2.24 -7.90
C ALA A 162 -12.37 -1.90 -6.42
N LEU A 163 -12.96 -2.79 -5.63
CA LEU A 163 -13.11 -2.62 -4.18
C LEU A 163 -11.74 -2.57 -3.48
N ALA A 164 -10.81 -3.44 -3.88
CA ALA A 164 -9.45 -3.43 -3.34
C ALA A 164 -8.75 -2.08 -3.60
N ASN A 165 -8.83 -1.55 -4.82
CA ASN A 165 -8.27 -0.23 -5.15
C ASN A 165 -8.93 0.89 -4.35
N GLU A 166 -10.25 0.86 -4.21
CA GLU A 166 -11.00 1.84 -3.41
C GLU A 166 -10.54 1.87 -1.96
N ILE A 167 -10.42 0.69 -1.34
CA ILE A 167 -10.00 0.57 0.07
C ILE A 167 -8.53 0.96 0.24
N LEU A 168 -7.64 0.54 -0.67
CA LEU A 168 -6.23 0.94 -0.63
C LEU A 168 -6.10 2.47 -0.77
N SER A 169 -6.86 3.08 -1.67
CA SER A 169 -6.88 4.54 -1.84
C SER A 169 -7.39 5.26 -0.60
N ALA A 170 -8.45 4.74 0.03
CA ALA A 170 -8.98 5.27 1.27
C ALA A 170 -7.97 5.13 2.42
N ALA A 171 -7.35 3.96 2.57
CA ALA A 171 -6.35 3.69 3.60
C ALA A 171 -5.14 4.63 3.48
N VAL A 172 -4.61 4.81 2.28
CA VAL A 172 -3.50 5.75 2.03
C VAL A 172 -3.92 7.18 2.37
N ARG A 173 -5.07 7.62 1.89
CA ARG A 173 -5.60 8.96 2.18
C ARG A 173 -5.74 9.20 3.69
N ASP A 174 -6.31 8.24 4.41
CA ASP A 174 -6.61 8.37 5.83
C ASP A 174 -5.33 8.29 6.70
N LEU A 175 -4.27 7.63 6.20
CA LEU A 175 -2.94 7.67 6.82
C LEU A 175 -2.21 8.99 6.54
N VAL A 176 -2.36 9.55 5.36
CA VAL A 176 -1.54 10.67 4.87
C VAL A 176 -2.17 12.02 5.22
N ASN A 177 -3.49 12.16 5.12
CA ASN A 177 -4.16 13.45 5.36
C ASN A 177 -3.91 14.03 6.76
N PRO A 178 -3.94 13.25 7.87
CA PRO A 178 -3.64 13.80 9.20
C PRO A 178 -2.22 14.33 9.35
N ILE A 179 -1.29 13.86 8.49
CA ILE A 179 0.11 14.28 8.50
C ILE A 179 0.31 15.53 7.61
N LEU A 180 -0.31 15.54 6.43
CA LEU A 180 -0.05 16.56 5.41
C LEU A 180 -0.99 17.75 5.44
N LEU A 181 -2.23 17.58 5.93
CA LEU A 181 -3.24 18.62 5.87
C LEU A 181 -3.46 19.25 7.25
N PRO A 182 -3.58 20.57 7.33
CA PRO A 182 -3.98 21.24 8.56
C PRO A 182 -5.40 20.81 8.95
N GLY A 183 -5.57 20.26 10.15
CA GLY A 183 -6.85 19.75 10.65
C GLY A 183 -7.02 19.98 12.14
N VAL A 184 -8.16 19.53 12.67
CA VAL A 184 -8.46 19.58 14.12
C VAL A 184 -7.53 18.65 14.92
N ILE A 185 -7.13 17.53 14.29
CA ILE A 185 -6.11 16.62 14.79
C ILE A 185 -4.99 16.63 13.76
N GLN A 186 -3.80 17.02 14.18
CA GLN A 186 -2.60 16.98 13.37
C GLN A 186 -1.66 15.98 14.01
N LEU A 187 -1.33 14.93 13.24
CA LEU A 187 -0.32 13.94 13.63
C LEU A 187 1.01 14.36 13.02
N ASP A 188 2.08 14.26 13.79
CA ASP A 188 3.40 14.36 13.21
C ASP A 188 3.90 12.96 12.79
N LEU A 189 4.98 12.93 12.04
CA LEU A 189 5.55 11.66 11.56
C LEU A 189 6.08 10.81 12.72
N ALA A 190 6.49 11.44 13.83
CA ALA A 190 6.95 10.74 15.02
C ALA A 190 5.80 9.97 15.68
N ASP A 191 4.60 10.58 15.78
CA ASP A 191 3.41 9.91 16.31
C ASP A 191 3.08 8.65 15.48
N VAL A 192 3.07 8.77 14.15
CA VAL A 192 2.83 7.64 13.25
C VAL A 192 3.94 6.59 13.37
N SER A 193 5.19 7.02 13.47
CA SER A 193 6.34 6.13 13.67
C SER A 193 6.22 5.34 14.98
N ASP A 194 5.85 5.98 16.07
CA ASP A 194 5.71 5.33 17.37
C ASP A 194 4.55 4.32 17.40
N MET A 195 3.47 4.61 16.68
CA MET A 195 2.33 3.70 16.53
C MET A 195 2.67 2.48 15.65
N THR A 196 3.55 2.64 14.68
CA THR A 196 3.82 1.62 13.65
C THR A 196 5.12 0.86 13.85
N LYS A 197 6.12 1.42 14.52
CA LYS A 197 7.39 0.75 14.81
C LYS A 197 7.17 -0.55 15.56
N ASN A 198 7.69 -1.64 14.99
CA ASN A 198 7.53 -3.01 15.49
C ASN A 198 6.07 -3.51 15.52
N GLY A 199 5.19 -2.87 14.75
CA GLY A 199 3.76 -3.22 14.69
C GLY A 199 3.48 -4.57 14.03
N GLY A 200 4.42 -5.11 13.26
CA GLY A 200 4.22 -6.35 12.52
C GLY A 200 3.07 -6.22 11.51
N THR A 201 2.12 -7.15 11.57
CA THR A 201 0.89 -7.06 10.79
C THR A 201 -0.17 -6.29 11.58
N MET A 202 -0.74 -5.27 10.96
CA MET A 202 -1.81 -4.43 11.52
C MET A 202 -3.12 -4.68 10.77
N GLU A 203 -4.23 -4.44 11.44
CA GLU A 203 -5.55 -4.38 10.81
C GLU A 203 -6.04 -2.93 10.80
N MET A 204 -6.78 -2.58 9.77
CA MET A 204 -7.46 -1.29 9.64
C MET A 204 -8.96 -1.52 9.57
N ALA A 205 -9.71 -0.78 10.36
CA ALA A 205 -11.15 -0.74 10.28
C ALA A 205 -11.61 0.68 9.89
N MET A 206 -12.66 0.74 9.09
CA MET A 206 -13.31 2.01 8.73
C MET A 206 -14.78 1.90 9.08
N ALA A 207 -15.31 2.93 9.72
CA ALA A 207 -16.72 3.03 10.03
C ALA A 207 -17.25 4.43 9.75
N HIS A 208 -18.46 4.52 9.25
CA HIS A 208 -19.16 5.77 9.02
C HIS A 208 -20.50 5.76 9.75
N ALA A 209 -20.75 6.78 10.56
CA ALA A 209 -22.03 6.99 11.18
C ALA A 209 -22.49 8.45 11.01
N SER A 210 -23.80 8.65 10.88
CA SER A 210 -24.43 9.99 10.76
C SER A 210 -25.59 10.08 11.74
N GLY A 211 -25.88 11.29 12.25
CA GLY A 211 -26.95 11.51 13.20
C GLY A 211 -26.45 11.91 14.60
N GLU A 212 -27.37 11.94 15.56
CA GLU A 212 -27.07 12.40 16.92
C GLU A 212 -26.13 11.46 17.70
N ASN A 213 -26.27 10.14 17.51
CA ASN A 213 -25.50 9.11 18.22
C ASN A 213 -24.26 8.61 17.43
N LYS A 214 -23.84 9.35 16.41
CA LYS A 214 -22.75 8.92 15.48
C LYS A 214 -21.44 8.52 16.16
N ARG A 215 -21.11 9.06 17.33
CA ARG A 215 -19.87 8.71 18.04
C ARG A 215 -19.94 7.31 18.66
N GLU A 216 -21.09 6.97 19.27
CA GLU A 216 -21.29 5.66 19.89
C GLU A 216 -21.42 4.57 18.82
N GLU A 217 -22.11 4.87 17.72
CA GLU A 217 -22.27 3.95 16.59
C GLU A 217 -20.93 3.63 15.93
N VAL A 218 -20.07 4.62 15.66
CA VAL A 218 -18.73 4.40 15.08
C VAL A 218 -17.88 3.51 15.97
N VAL A 219 -17.87 3.73 17.29
CA VAL A 219 -17.07 2.91 18.22
C VAL A 219 -17.54 1.47 18.28
N GLN A 220 -18.83 1.21 18.06
CA GLN A 220 -19.36 -0.16 18.03
C GLN A 220 -19.12 -0.90 16.71
N MET A 221 -18.83 -0.18 15.62
CA MET A 221 -18.55 -0.74 14.28
C MET A 221 -17.09 -1.12 14.07
N VAL A 222 -16.18 -0.65 14.89
CA VAL A 222 -14.73 -0.91 14.88
C VAL A 222 -14.38 -1.98 15.91
#